data_643550afab3e9488d3a78a3002019d30
#
_entry.id   643550afab3e9488d3a78a3002019d30
#
_cell.length_a   1.000
_cell.length_b   1.000
_cell.length_c   1.000
_cell.angle_alpha   90.00
_cell.angle_beta   90.00
_cell.angle_gamma   90.00
#
_symmetry.space_group_name_H-M   'P 1'
#
loop_
_entity.id
_entity.type
_entity.pdbx_description
1 polymer ?
#
loop_
_entity_poly.entity_id
_entity_poly.type
_entity_poly.pdbx_seq_one_letter_code
_entity_poly.pdbx_strand_id
1 'polypeptide(L)'
;MKKTILWLGALVLGAILGVLGIDWLNSTADFIATVYTRLFQLLAVPTIVLAVISTFATFGSKGSGRIFGHTLTYTLLTTIAAATVGAVLYVIVAPGNLPVLPVSGEEGAVAADVTYYDHILSIVPNNIVKPFLDGNVLSLLLLAFAIGIGLSKLPDSENKSVVVKGILGLQELLFLLIRWLIWTLPLGIVAFSAQLSAQVSAGVVADSIGKYVLVVLGGNLLQFFVVLPLFLLLRGLNPVRVLSKMMPAVLMALFTKSSAATLPVTMDTAENRLGIR
;
A
#
# COMPACT_ATOMS: atom_id res chain seq x y z
N MET A 1 -21.17 7.11 -6.97
CA MET A 1 -21.57 8.42 -6.45
C MET A 1 -22.01 8.37 -4.97
N LYS A 2 -23.00 7.57 -4.54
CA LYS A 2 -23.50 7.55 -3.13
C LYS A 2 -22.38 7.25 -2.10
N LYS A 3 -21.48 6.30 -2.35
CA LYS A 3 -20.38 5.96 -1.42
C LYS A 3 -19.34 7.08 -1.31
N THR A 4 -19.02 7.75 -2.41
CA THR A 4 -18.05 8.87 -2.41
C THR A 4 -18.58 10.06 -1.63
N ILE A 5 -19.88 10.38 -1.76
CA ILE A 5 -20.54 11.44 -1.00
C ILE A 5 -20.53 11.10 0.50
N LEU A 6 -20.81 9.84 0.86
CA LEU A 6 -20.75 9.37 2.24
C LEU A 6 -19.35 9.54 2.86
N TRP A 7 -18.30 9.22 2.12
CA TRP A 7 -16.92 9.34 2.61
C TRP A 7 -16.46 10.78 2.73
N LEU A 8 -16.83 11.64 1.77
CA LEU A 8 -16.58 13.07 1.86
C LEU A 8 -17.35 13.71 3.03
N GLY A 9 -18.62 13.32 3.21
CA GLY A 9 -19.42 13.73 4.36
C GLY A 9 -18.81 13.29 5.70
N ALA A 10 -18.32 12.07 5.77
CA ALA A 10 -17.63 11.55 6.95
C ALA A 10 -16.34 12.33 7.27
N LEU A 11 -15.54 12.67 6.24
CA LEU A 11 -14.34 13.45 6.39
C LEU A 11 -14.65 14.87 6.91
N VAL A 12 -15.64 15.55 6.33
CA VAL A 12 -16.05 16.89 6.76
C VAL A 12 -16.62 16.85 8.17
N LEU A 13 -17.47 15.87 8.48
CA LEU A 13 -18.03 15.70 9.81
C LEU A 13 -16.93 15.51 10.86
N GLY A 14 -15.97 14.61 10.60
CA GLY A 14 -14.84 14.37 11.49
C GLY A 14 -14.00 15.64 11.68
N ALA A 15 -13.71 16.37 10.59
CA ALA A 15 -12.97 17.62 10.68
C ALA A 15 -13.66 18.65 11.59
N ILE A 16 -14.97 18.81 11.47
CA ILE A 16 -15.75 19.71 12.34
C ILE A 16 -15.68 19.26 13.79
N LEU A 17 -15.87 17.95 14.05
CA LEU A 17 -15.83 17.40 15.41
C LEU A 17 -14.46 17.61 16.08
N GLY A 18 -13.37 17.42 15.35
CA GLY A 18 -12.02 17.62 15.87
C GLY A 18 -11.70 19.09 16.21
N VAL A 19 -12.18 20.04 15.40
CA VAL A 19 -11.98 21.47 15.63
C VAL A 19 -12.77 21.97 16.86
N LEU A 20 -13.89 21.33 17.23
CA LEU A 20 -14.66 21.70 18.40
C LEU A 20 -13.88 21.57 19.73
N GLY A 21 -12.83 20.79 19.77
CA GLY A 21 -11.92 20.68 20.94
C GLY A 21 -12.57 20.08 22.18
N ILE A 22 -13.62 19.29 22.04
CA ILE A 22 -14.34 18.67 23.16
C ILE A 22 -13.62 17.38 23.57
N ASP A 23 -13.05 17.32 24.76
CA ASP A 23 -12.17 16.26 25.26
C ASP A 23 -12.75 14.84 25.13
N TRP A 24 -14.01 14.65 25.55
CA TRP A 24 -14.63 13.32 25.46
C TRP A 24 -14.83 12.85 24.00
N LEU A 25 -15.10 13.80 23.10
CA LEU A 25 -15.27 13.52 21.66
C LEU A 25 -13.94 13.15 21.03
N ASN A 26 -12.88 13.88 21.35
CA ASN A 26 -11.53 13.59 20.88
C ASN A 26 -11.03 12.24 21.40
N SER A 27 -11.25 11.94 22.69
CA SER A 27 -10.89 10.65 23.28
C SER A 27 -11.66 9.47 22.61
N THR A 28 -12.95 9.68 22.29
CA THR A 28 -13.73 8.67 21.58
C THR A 28 -13.24 8.49 20.13
N ALA A 29 -12.89 9.58 19.44
CA ALA A 29 -12.31 9.52 18.10
C ALA A 29 -10.96 8.79 18.12
N ASP A 30 -10.09 9.07 19.08
CA ASP A 30 -8.81 8.39 19.25
C ASP A 30 -8.97 6.89 19.50
N PHE A 31 -9.92 6.50 20.34
CA PHE A 31 -10.25 5.10 20.56
C PHE A 31 -10.70 4.40 19.27
N ILE A 32 -11.66 4.99 18.55
CA ILE A 32 -12.17 4.44 17.29
C ILE A 32 -11.05 4.36 16.24
N ALA A 33 -10.25 5.42 16.07
CA ALA A 33 -9.12 5.44 15.15
C ALA A 33 -8.11 4.34 15.47
N THR A 34 -7.79 4.15 16.76
CA THR A 34 -6.89 3.09 17.22
C THR A 34 -7.45 1.69 16.91
N VAL A 35 -8.74 1.46 17.16
CA VAL A 35 -9.40 0.18 16.82
C VAL A 35 -9.31 -0.09 15.31
N TYR A 36 -9.62 0.91 14.46
CA TYR A 36 -9.51 0.72 13.01
C TYR A 36 -8.07 0.47 12.57
N THR A 37 -7.09 1.17 13.11
CA THR A 37 -5.67 0.93 12.83
C THR A 37 -5.28 -0.50 13.13
N ARG A 38 -5.67 -1.02 14.31
CA ARG A 38 -5.40 -2.42 14.70
C ARG A 38 -6.11 -3.41 13.79
N LEU A 39 -7.36 -3.15 13.40
CA LEU A 39 -8.10 -4.02 12.45
C LEU A 39 -7.44 -4.04 11.06
N PHE A 40 -6.95 -2.90 10.57
CA PHE A 40 -6.20 -2.85 9.31
C PHE A 40 -4.90 -3.66 9.42
N GLN A 41 -4.13 -3.50 10.49
CA GLN A 41 -2.90 -4.26 10.72
C GLN A 41 -3.17 -5.76 10.80
N LEU A 42 -4.22 -6.15 11.53
CA LEU A 42 -4.66 -7.55 11.65
C LEU A 42 -4.91 -8.22 10.29
N LEU A 43 -5.53 -7.49 9.35
CA LEU A 43 -5.88 -8.03 8.03
C LEU A 43 -4.75 -7.84 7.01
N ALA A 44 -3.99 -6.76 7.08
CA ALA A 44 -2.97 -6.43 6.10
C ALA A 44 -1.83 -7.45 6.08
N VAL A 45 -1.31 -7.80 7.24
CA VAL A 45 -0.16 -8.71 7.37
C VAL A 45 -0.41 -10.07 6.73
N PRO A 46 -1.45 -10.83 7.11
CA PRO A 46 -1.70 -12.13 6.48
C PRO A 46 -2.12 -12.01 5.01
N THR A 47 -2.81 -10.92 4.63
CA THR A 47 -3.20 -10.71 3.23
C THR A 47 -1.98 -10.52 2.32
N ILE A 48 -0.99 -9.73 2.74
CA ILE A 48 0.26 -9.53 1.99
C ILE A 48 0.97 -10.86 1.78
N VAL A 49 1.12 -11.65 2.84
CA VAL A 49 1.80 -12.96 2.79
C VAL A 49 1.10 -13.91 1.82
N LEU A 50 -0.23 -14.09 1.97
CA LEU A 50 -0.99 -15.00 1.10
C LEU A 50 -1.02 -14.52 -0.35
N ALA A 51 -1.11 -13.21 -0.60
CA ALA A 51 -1.08 -12.65 -1.95
C ALA A 51 0.27 -12.90 -2.65
N VAL A 52 1.38 -12.74 -1.94
CA VAL A 52 2.71 -13.01 -2.50
C VAL A 52 2.89 -14.51 -2.75
N ILE A 53 2.55 -15.37 -1.78
CA ILE A 53 2.66 -16.83 -1.95
C ILE A 53 1.81 -17.30 -3.15
N SER A 54 0.55 -16.88 -3.22
CA SER A 54 -0.35 -17.29 -4.32
C SER A 54 0.16 -16.85 -5.67
N THR A 55 0.70 -15.63 -5.76
CA THR A 55 1.28 -15.09 -6.98
C THR A 55 2.44 -15.97 -7.47
N PHE A 56 3.42 -16.25 -6.61
CA PHE A 56 4.58 -17.08 -7.00
C PHE A 56 4.22 -18.54 -7.24
N ALA A 57 3.30 -19.11 -6.48
CA ALA A 57 2.85 -20.48 -6.66
C ALA A 57 2.11 -20.68 -8.01
N THR A 58 1.38 -19.68 -8.50
CA THR A 58 0.61 -19.78 -9.74
C THR A 58 1.40 -19.39 -10.98
N PHE A 59 2.25 -18.37 -10.91
CA PHE A 59 3.04 -17.91 -12.06
C PHE A 59 4.26 -18.79 -12.38
N GLY A 60 4.77 -19.55 -11.43
CA GLY A 60 6.01 -20.32 -11.59
C GLY A 60 5.90 -21.57 -12.49
N SER A 61 4.71 -22.02 -12.86
CA SER A 61 4.53 -23.34 -13.50
C SER A 61 4.53 -23.33 -15.04
N LYS A 62 4.43 -22.19 -15.74
CA LYS A 62 4.35 -22.19 -17.23
C LYS A 62 5.09 -21.02 -17.86
N GLY A 63 6.32 -21.27 -18.33
CA GLY A 63 6.94 -20.52 -19.44
C GLY A 63 7.17 -18.99 -19.31
N SER A 64 6.76 -18.37 -18.22
CA SER A 64 6.69 -16.90 -18.05
C SER A 64 7.97 -16.26 -17.50
N GLY A 65 9.08 -16.99 -17.38
CA GLY A 65 10.31 -16.45 -16.76
C GLY A 65 10.80 -15.16 -17.41
N ARG A 66 10.65 -15.02 -18.73
CA ARG A 66 11.05 -13.80 -19.45
C ARG A 66 10.11 -12.63 -19.16
N ILE A 67 8.80 -12.87 -19.16
CA ILE A 67 7.79 -11.82 -18.85
C ILE A 67 7.92 -11.43 -17.39
N PHE A 68 8.06 -12.40 -16.48
CA PHE A 68 8.28 -12.16 -15.06
C PHE A 68 9.55 -11.34 -14.81
N GLY A 69 10.68 -11.71 -15.45
CA GLY A 69 11.93 -10.96 -15.34
C GLY A 69 11.79 -9.51 -15.79
N HIS A 70 11.12 -9.26 -16.91
CA HIS A 70 10.88 -7.89 -17.38
C HIS A 70 9.96 -7.12 -16.42
N THR A 71 8.87 -7.74 -15.97
CA THR A 71 7.95 -7.11 -15.01
C THR A 71 8.67 -6.74 -13.72
N LEU A 72 9.45 -7.67 -13.15
CA LEU A 72 10.23 -7.40 -11.94
C LEU A 72 11.23 -6.26 -12.14
N THR A 73 11.97 -6.28 -13.25
CA THR A 73 12.95 -5.22 -13.58
C THR A 73 12.28 -3.86 -13.68
N TYR A 74 11.14 -3.76 -14.39
CA TYR A 74 10.42 -2.48 -14.50
C TYR A 74 9.82 -2.04 -13.18
N THR A 75 9.28 -2.95 -12.39
CA THR A 75 8.76 -2.63 -11.06
C THR A 75 9.87 -2.08 -10.18
N LEU A 76 11.04 -2.70 -10.13
CA LEU A 76 12.18 -2.22 -9.36
C LEU A 76 12.66 -0.85 -9.86
N LEU A 77 12.83 -0.68 -11.17
CA LEU A 77 13.29 0.59 -11.74
C LEU A 77 12.30 1.74 -11.45
N THR A 78 11.01 1.50 -11.63
CA THR A 78 9.99 2.52 -11.33
C THR A 78 9.89 2.82 -9.85
N THR A 79 10.08 1.83 -8.97
CA THR A 79 10.11 2.02 -7.51
C THR A 79 11.33 2.84 -7.09
N ILE A 80 12.52 2.52 -7.61
CA ILE A 80 13.74 3.29 -7.35
C ILE A 80 13.58 4.73 -7.84
N ALA A 81 13.03 4.93 -9.04
CA ALA A 81 12.79 6.27 -9.57
C ALA A 81 11.78 7.03 -8.69
N ALA A 82 10.69 6.40 -8.25
CA ALA A 82 9.72 7.01 -7.36
C ALA A 82 10.34 7.39 -5.99
N ALA A 83 11.14 6.49 -5.42
CA ALA A 83 11.85 6.75 -4.17
C ALA A 83 12.83 7.93 -4.31
N THR A 84 13.56 8.00 -5.44
CA THR A 84 14.47 9.10 -5.74
C THR A 84 13.72 10.43 -5.87
N VAL A 85 12.61 10.46 -6.61
CA VAL A 85 11.76 11.65 -6.74
C VAL A 85 11.23 12.09 -5.39
N GLY A 86 10.73 11.15 -4.58
CA GLY A 86 10.25 11.43 -3.23
C GLY A 86 11.35 11.99 -2.32
N ALA A 87 12.54 11.41 -2.34
CA ALA A 87 13.69 11.88 -1.57
C ALA A 87 14.14 13.29 -2.00
N VAL A 88 14.22 13.54 -3.30
CA VAL A 88 14.59 14.87 -3.84
C VAL A 88 13.56 15.91 -3.44
N LEU A 89 12.27 15.62 -3.59
CA LEU A 89 11.20 16.54 -3.16
C LEU A 89 11.23 16.76 -1.65
N TYR A 90 11.49 15.72 -0.87
CA TYR A 90 11.61 15.83 0.59
C TYR A 90 12.74 16.79 0.98
N VAL A 91 13.90 16.68 0.34
CA VAL A 91 15.05 17.57 0.59
C VAL A 91 14.75 19.01 0.16
N ILE A 92 14.08 19.21 -0.97
CA ILE A 92 13.75 20.56 -1.49
C ILE A 92 12.68 21.25 -0.63
N VAL A 93 11.62 20.54 -0.28
CA VAL A 93 10.47 21.09 0.46
C VAL A 93 10.76 21.18 1.95
N ALA A 94 11.67 20.31 2.44
CA ALA A 94 12.08 20.20 3.84
C ALA A 94 10.87 20.26 4.80
N PRO A 95 9.92 19.30 4.72
CA PRO A 95 8.83 19.26 5.67
C PRO A 95 9.41 19.05 7.07
N GLY A 96 8.98 19.87 8.04
CA GLY A 96 9.39 19.70 9.43
C GLY A 96 8.98 18.30 9.92
N ASN A 97 9.78 17.73 10.81
CA ASN A 97 9.39 16.48 11.46
C ASN A 97 8.11 16.72 12.26
N LEU A 98 7.09 15.93 12.00
CA LEU A 98 5.91 15.88 12.85
C LEU A 98 6.38 15.45 14.25
N PRO A 99 5.95 16.15 15.33
CA PRO A 99 6.20 15.63 16.67
C PRO A 99 5.61 14.23 16.73
N VAL A 100 6.46 13.26 17.08
CA VAL A 100 6.00 11.88 17.29
C VAL A 100 5.11 11.94 18.53
N LEU A 101 3.80 11.95 18.31
CA LEU A 101 2.87 11.75 19.40
C LEU A 101 3.10 10.32 19.90
N PRO A 102 3.37 10.09 21.17
CA PRO A 102 3.50 8.75 21.70
C PRO A 102 2.18 8.02 21.44
N VAL A 103 2.21 7.09 20.48
CA VAL A 103 1.14 6.11 20.36
C VAL A 103 1.22 5.31 21.64
N SER A 104 0.22 5.49 22.51
CA SER A 104 0.15 4.83 23.81
C SER A 104 0.31 3.33 23.61
N GLY A 105 1.49 2.80 23.94
CA GLY A 105 1.79 1.36 23.87
C GLY A 105 3.12 0.95 23.29
N GLU A 106 3.85 1.82 22.62
CA GLU A 106 5.25 1.56 22.32
C GLU A 106 6.10 2.59 23.07
N GLU A 107 6.75 2.15 24.14
CA GLU A 107 7.86 2.87 24.74
C GLU A 107 8.83 3.20 23.62
N GLY A 108 9.11 4.50 23.45
CA GLY A 108 9.97 4.99 22.41
C GLY A 108 11.25 4.18 22.39
N ALA A 109 11.40 3.35 21.38
CA ALA A 109 12.69 2.79 21.06
C ALA A 109 13.59 3.99 20.79
N VAL A 110 14.38 4.35 21.78
CA VAL A 110 15.57 5.16 21.61
C VAL A 110 16.23 4.57 20.39
N ALA A 111 16.46 5.39 19.35
CA ALA A 111 17.21 4.96 18.20
C ALA A 111 18.57 4.46 18.69
N ALA A 112 18.64 3.19 19.07
CA ALA A 112 19.90 2.51 19.23
C ALA A 112 20.62 2.69 17.90
N ASP A 113 21.91 2.95 17.92
CA ASP A 113 22.76 2.95 16.73
C ASP A 113 22.66 1.57 16.07
N VAL A 114 21.54 1.37 15.33
CA VAL A 114 21.25 0.12 14.63
C VAL A 114 22.20 0.10 13.45
N THR A 115 23.23 -0.69 13.57
CA THR A 115 24.21 -0.88 12.50
C THR A 115 23.49 -1.42 11.25
N TYR A 116 23.95 -1.03 10.07
CA TYR A 116 23.42 -1.55 8.80
C TYR A 116 23.37 -3.09 8.78
N TYR A 117 24.28 -3.72 9.48
CA TYR A 117 24.34 -5.17 9.68
C TYR A 117 23.14 -5.71 10.48
N ASP A 118 22.75 -5.01 11.53
CA ASP A 118 21.58 -5.39 12.35
C ASP A 118 20.27 -5.27 11.56
N HIS A 119 20.17 -4.29 10.67
CA HIS A 119 19.05 -4.19 9.74
C HIS A 119 18.95 -5.41 8.81
N ILE A 120 20.08 -5.86 8.22
CA ILE A 120 20.08 -7.04 7.37
C ILE A 120 19.71 -8.29 8.17
N LEU A 121 20.23 -8.44 9.37
CA LEU A 121 19.90 -9.56 10.26
C LEU A 121 18.43 -9.56 10.68
N SER A 122 17.83 -8.39 10.87
CA SER A 122 16.41 -8.28 11.22
C SER A 122 15.46 -8.73 10.12
N ILE A 123 15.92 -8.76 8.86
CA ILE A 123 15.13 -9.23 7.71
C ILE A 123 15.02 -10.76 7.72
N VAL A 124 16.06 -11.47 8.19
CA VAL A 124 16.07 -12.94 8.22
C VAL A 124 15.52 -13.42 9.57
N PRO A 125 14.26 -13.91 9.62
CA PRO A 125 13.66 -14.30 10.88
C PRO A 125 14.26 -15.62 11.40
N ASN A 126 14.42 -15.71 12.70
CA ASN A 126 14.87 -16.94 13.37
C ASN A 126 13.77 -17.99 13.55
N ASN A 127 12.50 -17.61 13.32
CA ASN A 127 11.37 -18.52 13.25
C ASN A 127 10.25 -17.94 12.38
N ILE A 128 9.30 -18.78 11.98
CA ILE A 128 8.21 -18.42 11.05
C ILE A 128 7.16 -17.51 11.70
N VAL A 129 6.97 -17.60 13.01
CA VAL A 129 5.88 -16.94 13.73
C VAL A 129 6.25 -15.51 14.11
N LYS A 130 7.49 -15.29 14.50
CA LYS A 130 7.99 -13.99 14.99
C LYS A 130 7.69 -12.81 14.06
N PRO A 131 7.90 -12.90 12.73
CA PRO A 131 7.57 -11.80 11.81
C PRO A 131 6.10 -11.40 11.80
N PHE A 132 5.19 -12.36 12.08
CA PHE A 132 3.75 -12.06 12.20
C PHE A 132 3.44 -11.32 13.51
N LEU A 133 4.11 -11.68 14.61
CA LEU A 133 3.95 -11.02 15.90
C LEU A 133 4.52 -9.60 15.89
N ASP A 134 5.70 -9.44 15.31
CA ASP A 134 6.40 -8.15 15.23
C ASP A 134 5.86 -7.25 14.09
N GLY A 135 5.00 -7.78 13.21
CA GLY A 135 4.54 -7.07 12.01
C GLY A 135 5.66 -6.70 11.04
N ASN A 136 6.80 -7.40 11.07
CA ASN A 136 7.95 -7.12 10.20
C ASN A 136 7.67 -7.54 8.76
N VAL A 137 7.21 -6.59 7.96
CA VAL A 137 6.79 -6.82 6.58
C VAL A 137 7.93 -7.36 5.70
N LEU A 138 9.18 -6.92 5.91
CA LEU A 138 10.31 -7.40 5.12
C LEU A 138 10.59 -8.89 5.36
N SER A 139 10.61 -9.31 6.61
CA SER A 139 10.78 -10.72 6.98
C SER A 139 9.61 -11.58 6.48
N LEU A 140 8.38 -11.05 6.54
CA LEU A 140 7.19 -11.70 5.99
C LEU A 140 7.25 -11.87 4.48
N LEU A 141 7.74 -10.87 3.75
CA LEU A 141 7.95 -10.96 2.31
C LEU A 141 9.02 -12.00 1.96
N LEU A 142 10.15 -12.02 2.69
CA LEU A 142 11.18 -13.04 2.50
C LEU A 142 10.60 -14.45 2.66
N LEU A 143 9.83 -14.67 3.72
CA LEU A 143 9.17 -15.94 3.99
C LEU A 143 8.16 -16.30 2.89
N ALA A 144 7.34 -15.34 2.48
CA ALA A 144 6.34 -15.52 1.44
C ALA A 144 6.98 -15.84 0.07
N PHE A 145 8.09 -15.21 -0.28
CA PHE A 145 8.86 -15.54 -1.47
C PHE A 145 9.43 -16.95 -1.39
N ALA A 146 10.04 -17.33 -0.26
CA ALA A 146 10.59 -18.69 -0.09
C ALA A 146 9.51 -19.76 -0.24
N ILE A 147 8.37 -19.60 0.42
CA ILE A 147 7.23 -20.54 0.33
C ILE A 147 6.64 -20.54 -1.09
N GLY A 148 6.39 -19.38 -1.69
CA GLY A 148 5.79 -19.26 -3.03
C GLY A 148 6.67 -19.86 -4.12
N ILE A 149 7.97 -19.60 -4.09
CA ILE A 149 8.96 -20.20 -5.01
C ILE A 149 9.08 -21.69 -4.75
N GLY A 150 9.11 -22.12 -3.50
CA GLY A 150 9.13 -23.53 -3.13
C GLY A 150 7.93 -24.28 -3.71
N LEU A 151 6.70 -23.77 -3.50
CA LEU A 151 5.48 -24.33 -4.07
C LEU A 151 5.49 -24.36 -5.60
N SER A 152 6.03 -23.33 -6.23
CA SER A 152 6.16 -23.27 -7.70
C SER A 152 7.03 -24.41 -8.24
N LYS A 153 8.11 -24.75 -7.54
CA LYS A 153 9.08 -25.78 -7.92
C LYS A 153 8.69 -27.21 -7.52
N LEU A 154 7.71 -27.37 -6.64
CA LEU A 154 7.21 -28.69 -6.32
C LEU A 154 6.63 -29.38 -7.58
N PRO A 155 6.84 -30.69 -7.75
CA PRO A 155 6.21 -31.46 -8.81
C PRO A 155 4.68 -31.37 -8.69
N ASP A 156 4.00 -31.43 -9.82
CA ASP A 156 2.54 -31.40 -9.83
C ASP A 156 2.00 -32.68 -9.17
N SER A 157 1.31 -32.49 -8.06
CA SER A 157 0.76 -33.52 -7.22
C SER A 157 -0.57 -33.06 -6.60
N GLU A 158 -1.35 -34.00 -6.13
CA GLU A 158 -2.59 -33.71 -5.40
C GLU A 158 -2.31 -32.84 -4.18
N ASN A 159 -1.28 -33.16 -3.41
CA ASN A 159 -0.87 -32.39 -2.23
C ASN A 159 -0.54 -30.93 -2.56
N LYS A 160 0.20 -30.68 -3.64
CA LYS A 160 0.48 -29.30 -4.11
C LYS A 160 -0.82 -28.57 -4.44
N SER A 161 -1.73 -29.21 -5.16
CA SER A 161 -3.03 -28.65 -5.53
C SER A 161 -3.85 -28.29 -4.30
N VAL A 162 -3.91 -29.17 -3.29
CA VAL A 162 -4.63 -28.91 -2.03
C VAL A 162 -4.04 -27.71 -1.29
N VAL A 163 -2.71 -27.61 -1.17
CA VAL A 163 -2.05 -26.48 -0.50
C VAL A 163 -2.33 -25.17 -1.23
N VAL A 164 -2.18 -25.14 -2.56
CA VAL A 164 -2.45 -23.93 -3.35
C VAL A 164 -3.91 -23.51 -3.25
N LYS A 165 -4.86 -24.44 -3.35
CA LYS A 165 -6.29 -24.15 -3.16
C LYS A 165 -6.59 -23.63 -1.75
N GLY A 166 -5.97 -24.21 -0.72
CA GLY A 166 -6.08 -23.72 0.66
C GLY A 166 -5.61 -22.28 0.83
N ILE A 167 -4.48 -21.92 0.24
CA ILE A 167 -3.93 -20.55 0.26
C ILE A 167 -4.89 -19.58 -0.44
N LEU A 168 -5.41 -19.95 -1.62
CA LEU A 168 -6.38 -19.13 -2.35
C LEU A 168 -7.68 -18.95 -1.57
N GLY A 169 -8.20 -20.03 -0.95
CA GLY A 169 -9.41 -19.95 -0.11
C GLY A 169 -9.23 -19.06 1.11
N LEU A 170 -8.07 -19.13 1.78
CA LEU A 170 -7.73 -18.21 2.89
C LEU A 170 -7.64 -16.75 2.40
N GLN A 171 -7.08 -16.53 1.22
CA GLN A 171 -6.99 -15.19 0.62
C GLN A 171 -8.38 -14.64 0.32
N GLU A 172 -9.29 -15.45 -0.22
CA GLU A 172 -10.68 -15.06 -0.46
C GLU A 172 -11.41 -14.69 0.85
N LEU A 173 -11.19 -15.46 1.91
CA LEU A 173 -11.73 -15.18 3.24
C LEU A 173 -11.23 -13.83 3.77
N LEU A 174 -9.93 -13.56 3.68
CA LEU A 174 -9.38 -12.28 4.10
C LEU A 174 -9.93 -11.11 3.27
N PHE A 175 -10.10 -11.27 1.98
CA PHE A 175 -10.73 -10.23 1.15
C PHE A 175 -12.21 -9.99 1.53
N LEU A 176 -12.92 -11.02 1.99
CA LEU A 176 -14.27 -10.85 2.53
C LEU A 176 -14.25 -10.01 3.81
N LEU A 177 -13.34 -10.32 4.74
CA LEU A 177 -13.16 -9.55 5.99
C LEU A 177 -12.76 -8.10 5.71
N ILE A 178 -11.85 -7.87 4.76
CA ILE A 178 -11.48 -6.53 4.31
C ILE A 178 -12.70 -5.78 3.75
N ARG A 179 -13.56 -6.44 2.97
CA ARG A 179 -14.80 -5.82 2.48
C ARG A 179 -15.74 -5.39 3.59
N TRP A 180 -15.85 -6.19 4.64
CA TRP A 180 -16.65 -5.83 5.82
C TRP A 180 -16.05 -4.62 6.54
N LEU A 181 -14.73 -4.61 6.73
CA LEU A 181 -14.02 -3.47 7.33
C LEU A 181 -14.21 -2.19 6.49
N ILE A 182 -14.12 -2.28 5.15
CA ILE A 182 -14.36 -1.16 4.24
C ILE A 182 -15.82 -0.67 4.31
N TRP A 183 -16.78 -1.57 4.57
CA TRP A 183 -18.16 -1.15 4.72
C TRP A 183 -18.38 -0.26 5.95
N THR A 184 -17.69 -0.54 7.04
CA THR A 184 -17.72 0.30 8.27
C THR A 184 -16.76 1.49 8.21
N LEU A 185 -15.92 1.61 7.18
CA LEU A 185 -14.86 2.62 7.06
C LEU A 185 -15.33 4.08 7.20
N PRO A 186 -16.55 4.50 6.81
CA PRO A 186 -17.02 5.86 7.06
C PRO A 186 -16.91 6.28 8.52
N LEU A 187 -17.15 5.38 9.48
CA LEU A 187 -16.98 5.64 10.91
C LEU A 187 -15.49 5.88 11.25
N GLY A 188 -14.60 5.05 10.70
CA GLY A 188 -13.15 5.24 10.84
C GLY A 188 -12.67 6.56 10.24
N ILE A 189 -13.21 6.97 9.08
CA ILE A 189 -12.86 8.25 8.43
C ILE A 189 -13.25 9.43 9.32
N VAL A 190 -14.44 9.40 9.94
CA VAL A 190 -14.84 10.43 10.91
C VAL A 190 -13.81 10.50 12.05
N ALA A 191 -13.44 9.37 12.63
CA ALA A 191 -12.50 9.31 13.74
C ALA A 191 -11.09 9.82 13.36
N PHE A 192 -10.54 9.35 12.26
CA PHE A 192 -9.22 9.80 11.77
C PHE A 192 -9.23 11.29 11.40
N SER A 193 -10.30 11.78 10.78
CA SER A 193 -10.43 13.19 10.43
C SER A 193 -10.57 14.07 11.67
N ALA A 194 -11.30 13.62 12.69
CA ALA A 194 -11.42 14.33 13.95
C ALA A 194 -10.06 14.42 14.67
N GLN A 195 -9.34 13.30 14.77
CA GLN A 195 -8.00 13.24 15.36
C GLN A 195 -7.04 14.19 14.66
N LEU A 196 -6.99 14.16 13.31
CA LEU A 196 -6.13 15.02 12.53
C LEU A 196 -6.49 16.50 12.70
N SER A 197 -7.79 16.84 12.68
CA SER A 197 -8.25 18.22 12.84
C SER A 197 -7.99 18.78 14.21
N ALA A 198 -8.11 17.97 15.27
CA ALA A 198 -7.74 18.36 16.63
C ALA A 198 -6.24 18.71 16.72
N GLN A 199 -5.37 17.91 16.10
CA GLN A 199 -3.92 18.15 16.05
C GLN A 199 -3.57 19.42 15.26
N VAL A 200 -4.24 19.66 14.14
CA VAL A 200 -4.05 20.87 13.33
C VAL A 200 -4.50 22.12 14.09
N SER A 201 -5.64 22.05 14.79
CA SER A 201 -6.18 23.18 15.57
C SER A 201 -5.28 23.52 16.77
N ALA A 202 -4.58 22.54 17.34
CA ALA A 202 -3.59 22.77 18.38
C ALA A 202 -2.30 23.46 17.89
N GLY A 203 -2.22 23.81 16.60
CA GLY A 203 -1.09 24.54 16.02
C GLY A 203 0.17 23.67 15.77
N VAL A 204 0.10 22.40 16.12
CA VAL A 204 1.27 21.49 16.14
C VAL A 204 1.68 21.08 14.73
N VAL A 205 0.79 21.16 13.73
CA VAL A 205 0.98 20.38 12.50
C VAL A 205 0.69 21.12 11.19
N ALA A 206 0.11 22.32 11.19
CA ALA A 206 -0.44 22.96 9.99
C ALA A 206 0.60 23.17 8.86
N ASP A 207 1.79 23.69 9.18
CA ASP A 207 2.86 23.92 8.18
C ASP A 207 3.45 22.61 7.65
N SER A 208 3.70 21.66 8.54
CA SER A 208 4.29 20.35 8.20
C SER A 208 3.35 19.50 7.35
N ILE A 209 2.03 19.54 7.60
CA ILE A 209 1.04 18.81 6.76
C ILE A 209 0.98 19.41 5.36
N GLY A 210 0.95 20.73 5.23
CA GLY A 210 0.93 21.39 3.92
C GLY A 210 2.13 20.99 3.07
N LYS A 211 3.33 21.03 3.64
CA LYS A 211 4.55 20.59 3.00
C LYS A 211 4.56 19.10 2.68
N TYR A 212 4.06 18.25 3.59
CA TYR A 212 3.92 16.81 3.35
C TYR A 212 2.99 16.51 2.18
N VAL A 213 1.80 17.13 2.16
CA VAL A 213 0.84 17.00 1.05
C VAL A 213 1.46 17.44 -0.26
N LEU A 214 2.22 18.53 -0.28
CA LEU A 214 2.93 19.00 -1.46
C LEU A 214 3.97 17.99 -1.95
N VAL A 215 4.75 17.38 -1.06
CA VAL A 215 5.72 16.32 -1.42
C VAL A 215 5.01 15.11 -2.00
N VAL A 216 3.93 14.64 -1.36
CA VAL A 216 3.21 13.44 -1.82
C VAL A 216 2.49 13.68 -3.15
N LEU A 217 1.73 14.76 -3.27
CA LEU A 217 1.03 15.08 -4.52
C LEU A 217 2.01 15.46 -5.62
N GLY A 218 3.02 16.28 -5.32
CA GLY A 218 4.07 16.64 -6.25
C GLY A 218 4.84 15.42 -6.76
N GLY A 219 5.19 14.48 -5.86
CA GLY A 219 5.83 13.22 -6.22
C GLY A 219 4.98 12.38 -7.16
N ASN A 220 3.68 12.22 -6.86
CA ASN A 220 2.77 11.48 -7.73
C ASN A 220 2.61 12.14 -9.11
N LEU A 221 2.50 13.47 -9.16
CA LEU A 221 2.41 14.19 -10.43
C LEU A 221 3.70 14.07 -11.24
N LEU A 222 4.87 14.23 -10.62
CA LEU A 222 6.16 14.03 -11.28
C LEU A 222 6.33 12.59 -11.77
N GLN A 223 5.94 11.61 -10.96
CA GLN A 223 5.99 10.21 -11.36
C GLN A 223 5.12 9.95 -12.61
N PHE A 224 3.90 10.48 -12.65
CA PHE A 224 2.97 10.25 -13.74
C PHE A 224 3.30 11.04 -15.00
N PHE A 225 3.66 12.33 -14.87
CA PHE A 225 3.86 13.20 -16.02
C PHE A 225 5.31 13.28 -16.53
N VAL A 226 6.30 12.91 -15.71
CA VAL A 226 7.72 12.99 -16.07
C VAL A 226 8.34 11.60 -16.12
N VAL A 227 8.33 10.85 -15.01
CA VAL A 227 9.07 9.59 -14.89
C VAL A 227 8.49 8.50 -15.82
N LEU A 228 7.19 8.26 -15.78
CA LEU A 228 6.55 7.27 -16.66
C LEU A 228 6.71 7.60 -18.15
N PRO A 229 6.46 8.85 -18.61
CA PRO A 229 6.77 9.24 -19.97
C PRO A 229 8.23 9.03 -20.38
N LEU A 230 9.17 9.35 -19.48
CA LEU A 230 10.59 9.15 -19.74
C LEU A 230 10.94 7.67 -19.95
N PHE A 231 10.41 6.76 -19.11
CA PHE A 231 10.58 5.31 -19.31
C PHE A 231 10.01 4.82 -20.66
N LEU A 232 8.86 5.36 -21.09
CA LEU A 232 8.27 5.02 -22.38
C LEU A 232 9.13 5.54 -23.55
N LEU A 233 9.65 6.76 -23.45
CA LEU A 233 10.56 7.35 -24.45
C LEU A 233 11.86 6.56 -24.58
N LEU A 234 12.47 6.15 -23.47
CA LEU A 234 13.68 5.32 -23.47
C LEU A 234 13.49 3.98 -24.17
N ARG A 235 12.24 3.51 -24.27
CA ARG A 235 11.85 2.30 -25.01
C ARG A 235 11.35 2.59 -26.44
N GLY A 236 11.46 3.82 -26.91
CA GLY A 236 11.01 4.23 -28.23
C GLY A 236 9.48 4.27 -28.39
N LEU A 237 8.74 4.28 -27.27
CA LEU A 237 7.29 4.38 -27.27
C LEU A 237 6.85 5.83 -27.10
N ASN A 238 5.83 6.25 -27.84
CA ASN A 238 5.24 7.57 -27.67
C ASN A 238 4.39 7.64 -26.40
N PRO A 239 4.81 8.40 -25.35
CA PRO A 239 4.12 8.43 -24.06
C PRO A 239 2.68 8.92 -24.16
N VAL A 240 2.45 9.96 -24.94
CA VAL A 240 1.11 10.56 -25.10
C VAL A 240 0.15 9.55 -25.73
N ARG A 241 0.60 8.80 -26.74
CA ARG A 241 -0.21 7.77 -27.38
C ARG A 241 -0.50 6.60 -26.46
N VAL A 242 0.49 6.15 -25.68
CA VAL A 242 0.32 5.04 -24.73
C VAL A 242 -0.59 5.46 -23.58
N LEU A 243 -0.32 6.59 -22.93
CA LEU A 243 -1.09 7.06 -21.78
C LEU A 243 -2.54 7.40 -22.16
N SER A 244 -2.78 8.03 -23.33
CA SER A 244 -4.14 8.33 -23.78
C SER A 244 -4.95 7.07 -24.05
N LYS A 245 -4.34 6.03 -24.61
CA LYS A 245 -5.00 4.74 -24.81
C LYS A 245 -5.28 4.01 -23.50
N MET A 246 -4.37 4.12 -22.52
CA MET A 246 -4.51 3.52 -21.18
C MET A 246 -5.38 4.34 -20.22
N MET A 247 -5.89 5.50 -20.65
CA MET A 247 -6.66 6.41 -19.78
C MET A 247 -7.82 5.74 -19.02
N PRO A 248 -8.62 4.81 -19.61
CA PRO A 248 -9.66 4.12 -18.86
C PRO A 248 -9.13 3.32 -17.66
N ALA A 249 -8.00 2.65 -17.82
CA ALA A 249 -7.36 1.91 -16.74
C ALA A 249 -6.78 2.88 -15.69
N VAL A 250 -6.18 3.99 -16.11
CA VAL A 250 -5.66 5.04 -15.21
C VAL A 250 -6.79 5.65 -14.38
N LEU A 251 -7.90 6.03 -15.01
CA LEU A 251 -9.06 6.58 -14.31
C LEU A 251 -9.67 5.55 -13.33
N MET A 252 -9.79 4.30 -13.77
CA MET A 252 -10.27 3.22 -12.91
C MET A 252 -9.36 3.05 -11.68
N ALA A 253 -8.04 3.03 -11.86
CA ALA A 253 -7.07 2.95 -10.75
C ALA A 253 -7.19 4.14 -9.79
N LEU A 254 -7.34 5.36 -10.32
CA LEU A 254 -7.49 6.57 -9.53
C LEU A 254 -8.73 6.54 -8.63
N PHE A 255 -9.86 6.06 -9.18
CA PHE A 255 -11.12 6.01 -8.43
C PHE A 255 -11.23 4.82 -7.48
N THR A 256 -10.72 3.65 -7.89
CA THR A 256 -10.83 2.43 -7.07
C THR A 256 -9.73 2.32 -6.02
N LYS A 257 -8.57 2.96 -6.26
CA LYS A 257 -7.35 2.83 -5.43
C LYS A 257 -6.97 1.37 -5.18
N SER A 258 -7.33 0.48 -6.11
CA SER A 258 -7.13 -0.96 -6.01
C SER A 258 -6.59 -1.52 -7.31
N SER A 259 -5.37 -2.04 -7.28
CA SER A 259 -4.74 -2.69 -8.42
C SER A 259 -5.50 -3.94 -8.86
N ALA A 260 -6.05 -4.71 -7.91
CA ALA A 260 -6.84 -5.91 -8.21
C ALA A 260 -8.15 -5.57 -8.93
N ALA A 261 -8.87 -4.54 -8.48
CA ALA A 261 -10.10 -4.09 -9.12
C ALA A 261 -9.86 -3.49 -10.52
N THR A 262 -8.67 -2.93 -10.75
CA THR A 262 -8.29 -2.32 -12.03
C THR A 262 -7.79 -3.34 -13.04
N LEU A 263 -7.34 -4.51 -12.61
CA LEU A 263 -6.68 -5.51 -13.45
C LEU A 263 -7.50 -5.88 -14.70
N PRO A 264 -8.82 -6.20 -14.62
CA PRO A 264 -9.60 -6.55 -15.80
C PRO A 264 -9.64 -5.43 -16.84
N VAL A 265 -9.81 -4.17 -16.38
CA VAL A 265 -9.83 -2.99 -17.28
C VAL A 265 -8.46 -2.73 -17.86
N THR A 266 -7.40 -2.96 -17.11
CA THR A 266 -6.01 -2.82 -17.59
C THR A 266 -5.72 -3.83 -18.67
N MET A 267 -6.10 -5.09 -18.50
CA MET A 267 -5.92 -6.16 -19.48
C MET A 267 -6.71 -5.87 -20.75
N ASP A 268 -8.00 -5.58 -20.63
CA ASP A 268 -8.86 -5.23 -21.77
C ASP A 268 -8.31 -4.01 -22.56
N THR A 269 -7.87 -2.98 -21.84
CA THR A 269 -7.32 -1.77 -22.46
C THR A 269 -5.98 -2.05 -23.15
N ALA A 270 -5.12 -2.87 -22.56
CA ALA A 270 -3.84 -3.26 -23.13
C ALA A 270 -4.04 -4.11 -24.41
N GLU A 271 -4.95 -5.06 -24.38
CA GLU A 271 -5.23 -5.95 -25.51
C GLU A 271 -5.96 -5.21 -26.63
N ASN A 272 -7.09 -4.56 -26.35
CA ASN A 272 -7.98 -4.01 -27.37
C ASN A 272 -7.58 -2.62 -27.85
N ARG A 273 -6.89 -1.80 -27.03
CA ARG A 273 -6.50 -0.44 -27.43
C ARG A 273 -5.03 -0.30 -27.76
N LEU A 274 -4.14 -1.02 -27.07
CA LEU A 274 -2.71 -1.00 -27.39
C LEU A 274 -2.30 -2.10 -28.37
N GLY A 275 -3.09 -3.17 -28.49
CA GLY A 275 -2.79 -4.30 -29.38
C GLY A 275 -1.70 -5.23 -28.80
N ILE A 276 -1.52 -5.25 -27.48
CA ILE A 276 -0.60 -6.14 -26.78
C ILE A 276 -1.30 -7.49 -26.64
N ARG A 277 -0.71 -8.56 -27.23
CA ARG A 277 -1.20 -9.95 -27.14
C ARG A 277 -0.35 -10.76 -26.18
#